data_d63dbc9e304e24b7bfcba7f6c265caa1
#
_entry.id   d63dbc9e304e24b7bfcba7f6c265caa1
#
_cell.length_a   1.000
_cell.length_b   1.000
_cell.length_c   1.000
_cell.angle_alpha   90.00
_cell.angle_beta   90.00
_cell.angle_gamma   90.00
#
_symmetry.space_group_name_H-M   'P 1'
#
loop_
_entity.id
_entity.type
_entity.pdbx_description
1 polymer ?
#
loop_
_entity_poly.entity_id
_entity_poly.type
_entity_poly.pdbx_seq_one_letter_code
_entity_poly.pdbx_strand_id
1 'polypeptide(L)'
;MKSDLLGQLILTGVPGQRLDPGTEKLFRKIQPGGYILFARNIESASQLRKLIDDLRDLSEVEPIITIDQEGGRVSRLRLIGNEPPNAQQLRDRGDVDLIRRHGDITGRLLRLFGFNLDLCPVLDISFDDDADNSLRGRCYGKTVDQVVGNAGAFNEAMRGQGIASCGKHFPGYSAATVDAHYDLPKIERTREELDREELSVFRAFTGRGGSPEPPGPEVLQTSGLAIEVNRPYLSVVDAMMTCHGWYPCFEPKRTPATLSHRVVTELLRDEMGFDGLIMTDDLDMGAILNEYGLEETIRLAIAAGNDLAMSCHRIPEIENVHRILRKLPRAQIDRALDDVACFKRKLIPPVEFSEAAFRKIDNEIWDLRLAVLGEEYAKQRSPEDAKRSPVEMY
;
A
#
# COMPACT_ATOMS: atom_id res chain seq x y z
N MET A 1 23.58 20.46 5.85
CA MET A 1 22.13 20.76 5.77
C MET A 1 21.30 19.58 5.31
N LYS A 2 21.52 18.93 4.13
CA LYS A 2 20.75 17.71 3.77
C LYS A 2 21.02 16.48 4.66
N SER A 3 22.12 16.43 5.41
CA SER A 3 22.45 15.32 6.32
C SER A 3 21.51 15.17 7.52
N ASP A 4 20.78 16.23 7.85
CA ASP A 4 19.84 16.25 8.97
C ASP A 4 18.45 15.71 8.57
N LEU A 5 18.23 15.45 7.25
CA LEU A 5 16.98 14.96 6.70
C LEU A 5 16.96 13.44 6.46
N LEU A 6 17.97 12.69 6.89
CA LEU A 6 18.05 11.23 6.63
C LEU A 6 16.88 10.45 7.22
N GLY A 7 16.32 10.92 8.33
CA GLY A 7 15.11 10.32 8.89
C GLY A 7 13.92 10.34 7.93
N GLN A 8 13.90 11.28 6.98
CA GLN A 8 12.84 11.37 5.97
C GLN A 8 12.78 10.15 5.02
N LEU A 9 13.82 9.32 5.00
CA LEU A 9 13.86 8.05 4.24
C LEU A 9 13.35 6.85 5.05
N ILE A 10 12.85 7.08 6.27
CA ILE A 10 12.36 6.02 7.18
C ILE A 10 10.85 6.15 7.34
N LEU A 11 10.13 5.08 7.02
CA LEU A 11 8.73 4.88 7.43
C LEU A 11 8.74 3.89 8.59
N THR A 12 8.22 4.29 9.75
CA THR A 12 8.26 3.45 10.96
C THR A 12 6.90 3.25 11.58
N GLY A 13 6.76 2.14 12.32
CA GLY A 13 5.57 1.91 13.14
C GLY A 13 5.57 2.76 14.41
N VAL A 14 4.47 2.65 15.15
CA VAL A 14 4.28 3.25 16.47
C VAL A 14 4.06 2.15 17.49
N PRO A 15 4.69 2.21 18.68
CA PRO A 15 4.67 1.06 19.61
C PRO A 15 3.29 0.78 20.23
N GLY A 16 2.46 1.79 20.44
CA GLY A 16 1.18 1.64 21.12
C GLY A 16 0.17 2.74 20.79
N GLN A 17 -0.85 2.83 21.59
CA GLN A 17 -1.99 3.76 21.41
C GLN A 17 -1.65 5.21 21.78
N ARG A 18 -0.54 5.43 22.48
CA ARG A 18 -0.03 6.74 22.90
C ARG A 18 1.48 6.73 22.80
N LEU A 19 2.06 7.89 22.61
CA LEU A 19 3.51 8.05 22.62
C LEU A 19 4.00 8.10 24.09
N ASP A 20 4.95 7.24 24.41
CA ASP A 20 5.71 7.35 25.64
C ASP A 20 6.90 8.33 25.47
N PRO A 21 7.45 8.88 26.58
CA PRO A 21 8.53 9.88 26.49
C PRO A 21 9.80 9.39 25.77
N GLY A 22 10.07 8.08 25.80
CA GLY A 22 11.21 7.49 25.10
C GLY A 22 11.01 7.50 23.59
N THR A 23 9.84 7.10 23.14
CA THR A 23 9.42 7.13 21.73
C THR A 23 9.35 8.56 21.21
N GLU A 24 8.78 9.51 21.97
CA GLU A 24 8.78 10.92 21.58
C GLU A 24 10.19 11.46 21.37
N LYS A 25 11.08 11.19 22.31
CA LYS A 25 12.49 11.61 22.21
C LYS A 25 13.19 11.03 21.00
N LEU A 26 12.93 9.73 20.70
CA LEU A 26 13.47 9.05 19.53
C LEU A 26 12.96 9.70 18.24
N PHE A 27 11.66 9.91 18.11
CA PHE A 27 11.04 10.49 16.90
C PHE A 27 11.48 11.94 16.68
N ARG A 28 11.55 12.76 17.73
CA ARG A 28 12.11 14.13 17.63
C ARG A 28 13.57 14.14 17.18
N LYS A 29 14.38 13.13 17.59
CA LYS A 29 15.77 13.04 17.19
C LYS A 29 15.95 12.56 15.75
N ILE A 30 15.17 11.58 15.32
CA ILE A 30 15.33 10.94 14.01
C ILE A 30 14.56 11.67 12.93
N GLN A 31 13.41 12.28 13.24
CA GLN A 31 12.50 12.92 12.29
C GLN A 31 12.08 11.96 11.16
N PRO A 32 11.38 10.85 11.46
CA PRO A 32 10.94 9.89 10.43
C PRO A 32 10.17 10.56 9.30
N GLY A 33 10.34 10.07 8.08
CA GLY A 33 9.60 10.52 6.90
C GLY A 33 8.10 10.21 7.00
N GLY A 34 7.74 9.19 7.77
CA GLY A 34 6.35 8.85 8.02
C GLY A 34 6.17 7.79 9.09
N TYR A 35 4.90 7.56 9.41
CA TYR A 35 4.44 6.60 10.41
C TYR A 35 3.35 5.72 9.82
N ILE A 36 3.47 4.40 10.05
CA ILE A 36 2.42 3.42 9.73
C ILE A 36 1.73 2.98 11.02
N LEU A 37 0.40 2.98 11.00
CA LEU A 37 -0.42 2.56 12.14
C LEU A 37 -1.06 1.20 11.89
N PHE A 38 -1.11 0.41 12.96
CA PHE A 38 -1.67 -0.94 13.01
C PHE A 38 -2.78 -1.04 14.05
N ALA A 39 -3.40 -2.22 14.16
CA ALA A 39 -4.43 -2.50 15.15
C ALA A 39 -3.99 -2.16 16.59
N ARG A 40 -2.71 -2.40 16.92
CA ARG A 40 -2.15 -2.07 18.25
C ARG A 40 -2.20 -0.60 18.63
N ASN A 41 -2.38 0.29 17.65
CA ASN A 41 -2.42 1.74 17.83
C ASN A 41 -3.84 2.28 18.03
N ILE A 42 -4.88 1.41 17.92
CA ILE A 42 -6.28 1.82 17.83
C ILE A 42 -7.06 1.33 19.06
N GLU A 43 -7.63 2.26 19.81
CA GLU A 43 -8.50 2.01 20.98
C GLU A 43 -9.88 2.63 20.78
N SER A 44 -9.92 3.88 20.30
CA SER A 44 -11.15 4.62 20.00
C SER A 44 -10.90 5.65 18.90
N ALA A 45 -11.97 6.17 18.31
CA ALA A 45 -11.89 7.15 17.25
C ALA A 45 -11.15 8.43 17.68
N SER A 46 -11.52 8.99 18.83
CA SER A 46 -10.87 10.19 19.36
C SER A 46 -9.42 9.95 19.79
N GLN A 47 -9.11 8.76 20.37
CA GLN A 47 -7.73 8.40 20.72
C GLN A 47 -6.84 8.28 19.48
N LEU A 48 -7.31 7.60 18.43
CA LEU A 48 -6.57 7.44 17.18
C LEU A 48 -6.27 8.79 16.55
N ARG A 49 -7.28 9.68 16.45
CA ARG A 49 -7.07 11.01 15.93
C ARG A 49 -6.03 11.79 16.73
N LYS A 50 -6.12 11.74 18.06
CA LYS A 50 -5.14 12.39 18.92
C LYS A 50 -3.72 11.86 18.69
N LEU A 51 -3.54 10.53 18.59
CA LEU A 51 -2.23 9.93 18.30
C LEU A 51 -1.65 10.47 16.99
N ILE A 52 -2.49 10.56 15.95
CA ILE A 52 -2.07 11.09 14.64
C ILE A 52 -1.69 12.57 14.73
N ASP A 53 -2.44 13.38 15.47
CA ASP A 53 -2.10 14.80 15.68
C ASP A 53 -0.79 14.92 16.49
N ASP A 54 -0.59 14.12 17.54
CA ASP A 54 0.65 14.08 18.32
C ASP A 54 1.89 13.73 17.45
N LEU A 55 1.75 12.79 16.50
CA LEU A 55 2.82 12.44 15.56
C LEU A 55 3.16 13.61 14.62
N ARG A 56 2.16 14.38 14.17
CA ARG A 56 2.40 15.59 13.39
C ARG A 56 3.11 16.67 14.19
N ASP A 57 2.68 16.89 15.42
CA ASP A 57 3.27 17.90 16.32
C ASP A 57 4.74 17.58 16.67
N LEU A 58 5.16 16.33 16.59
CA LEU A 58 6.55 15.92 16.75
C LEU A 58 7.42 16.16 15.51
N SER A 59 6.81 16.29 14.33
CA SER A 59 7.48 16.28 13.05
C SER A 59 7.75 17.71 12.56
N GLU A 60 8.99 18.02 12.16
CA GLU A 60 9.37 19.32 11.59
C GLU A 60 8.92 19.48 10.13
N VAL A 61 8.74 18.35 9.43
CA VAL A 61 8.22 18.27 8.05
C VAL A 61 6.96 17.42 8.08
N GLU A 62 5.89 17.83 7.37
CA GLU A 62 4.64 17.04 7.30
C GLU A 62 4.94 15.55 7.08
N PRO A 63 4.58 14.68 8.01
CA PRO A 63 4.89 13.27 7.89
C PRO A 63 3.89 12.56 6.96
N ILE A 64 4.33 11.48 6.34
CA ILE A 64 3.43 10.49 5.76
C ILE A 64 2.76 9.77 6.94
N ILE A 65 1.43 9.80 7.03
CA ILE A 65 0.66 9.02 8.00
C ILE A 65 -0.15 7.99 7.22
N THR A 66 0.18 6.71 7.41
CA THR A 66 -0.36 5.65 6.58
C THR A 66 -0.90 4.46 7.37
N ILE A 67 -1.68 3.64 6.70
CA ILE A 67 -2.35 2.46 7.22
C ILE A 67 -2.63 1.48 6.07
N ASP A 68 -2.89 0.22 6.38
CA ASP A 68 -3.54 -0.73 5.46
C ASP A 68 -5.05 -0.70 5.72
N GLN A 69 -5.81 -0.10 4.84
CA GLN A 69 -7.27 -0.03 4.95
C GLN A 69 -7.93 -0.59 3.67
N GLU A 70 -7.65 -1.87 3.36
CA GLU A 70 -8.10 -2.54 2.15
C GLU A 70 -9.58 -2.98 2.19
N GLY A 71 -10.08 -3.29 3.37
CA GLY A 71 -11.37 -3.93 3.61
C GLY A 71 -11.25 -5.36 4.14
N GLY A 72 -12.36 -5.90 4.66
CA GLY A 72 -12.40 -7.23 5.26
C GLY A 72 -11.37 -7.39 6.38
N ARG A 73 -10.61 -8.48 6.33
CA ARG A 73 -9.58 -8.79 7.34
C ARG A 73 -8.42 -7.78 7.40
N VAL A 74 -8.15 -7.09 6.28
CA VAL A 74 -7.12 -6.03 6.22
C VAL A 74 -7.80 -4.67 6.30
N SER A 75 -8.48 -4.44 7.41
CA SER A 75 -9.13 -3.18 7.77
C SER A 75 -8.87 -2.89 9.25
N ARG A 76 -7.93 -1.99 9.53
CA ARG A 76 -7.53 -1.71 10.92
C ARG A 76 -8.62 -0.95 11.68
N LEU A 77 -9.37 -0.11 10.96
CA LEU A 77 -10.43 0.72 11.55
C LEU A 77 -11.70 -0.07 11.92
N ARG A 78 -11.82 -1.35 11.52
CA ARG A 78 -12.88 -2.26 11.97
C ARG A 78 -12.92 -2.47 13.49
N LEU A 79 -11.83 -2.17 14.19
CA LEU A 79 -11.78 -2.28 15.66
C LEU A 79 -12.66 -1.25 16.36
N ILE A 80 -12.93 -0.12 15.71
CA ILE A 80 -13.70 1.00 16.26
C ILE A 80 -14.96 1.32 15.46
N GLY A 81 -15.19 0.60 14.36
CA GLY A 81 -16.34 0.76 13.46
C GLY A 81 -16.73 -0.52 12.75
N ASN A 82 -17.55 -0.36 11.72
CA ASN A 82 -17.98 -1.44 10.86
C ASN A 82 -16.83 -1.90 9.95
N GLU A 83 -16.78 -3.21 9.68
CA GLU A 83 -15.83 -3.79 8.73
C GLU A 83 -16.36 -3.59 7.31
N PRO A 84 -15.63 -2.88 6.41
CA PRO A 84 -16.02 -2.78 5.01
C PRO A 84 -15.85 -4.13 4.29
N PRO A 85 -16.58 -4.39 3.19
CA PRO A 85 -16.34 -5.58 2.38
C PRO A 85 -14.90 -5.60 1.83
N ASN A 86 -14.35 -6.79 1.60
CA ASN A 86 -13.05 -6.95 0.98
C ASN A 86 -13.13 -6.87 -0.56
N ALA A 87 -11.96 -6.78 -1.21
CA ALA A 87 -11.86 -6.65 -2.66
C ALA A 87 -12.50 -7.84 -3.42
N GLN A 88 -12.34 -9.07 -2.92
CA GLN A 88 -12.96 -10.26 -3.52
C GLN A 88 -14.49 -10.19 -3.44
N GLN A 89 -15.05 -9.82 -2.30
CA GLN A 89 -16.51 -9.69 -2.11
C GLN A 89 -17.10 -8.63 -3.04
N LEU A 90 -16.42 -7.50 -3.19
CA LEU A 90 -16.79 -6.44 -4.12
C LEU A 90 -16.71 -6.90 -5.59
N ARG A 91 -15.62 -7.56 -5.95
CA ARG A 91 -15.44 -8.16 -7.28
C ARG A 91 -16.54 -9.16 -7.61
N ASP A 92 -16.81 -10.08 -6.69
CA ASP A 92 -17.78 -11.18 -6.88
C ASP A 92 -19.22 -10.64 -6.94
N ARG A 93 -19.49 -9.49 -6.31
CA ARG A 93 -20.77 -8.77 -6.47
C ARG A 93 -20.94 -8.22 -7.90
N GLY A 94 -19.84 -7.91 -8.59
CA GLY A 94 -19.85 -7.50 -10.00
C GLY A 94 -20.40 -6.11 -10.28
N ASP A 95 -20.48 -5.23 -9.28
CA ASP A 95 -20.98 -3.87 -9.38
C ASP A 95 -19.84 -2.87 -9.09
N VAL A 96 -19.34 -2.23 -10.14
CA VAL A 96 -18.23 -1.27 -10.05
C VAL A 96 -18.58 -0.01 -9.26
N ASP A 97 -19.87 0.36 -9.18
CA ASP A 97 -20.29 1.54 -8.42
C ASP A 97 -20.19 1.28 -6.91
N LEU A 98 -20.37 0.03 -6.46
CA LEU A 98 -20.08 -0.36 -5.08
C LEU A 98 -18.58 -0.30 -4.77
N ILE A 99 -17.72 -0.61 -5.74
CA ILE A 99 -16.26 -0.47 -5.60
C ILE A 99 -15.87 1.03 -5.50
N ARG A 100 -16.44 1.89 -6.35
CA ARG A 100 -16.25 3.35 -6.25
C ARG A 100 -16.73 3.88 -4.92
N ARG A 101 -17.91 3.45 -4.47
CA ARG A 101 -18.44 3.81 -3.16
C ARG A 101 -17.52 3.39 -2.03
N HIS A 102 -16.92 2.19 -2.10
CA HIS A 102 -15.92 1.75 -1.14
C HIS A 102 -14.71 2.68 -1.11
N GLY A 103 -14.15 3.04 -2.26
CA GLY A 103 -13.02 3.98 -2.35
C GLY A 103 -13.35 5.36 -1.78
N ASP A 104 -14.52 5.92 -2.12
CA ASP A 104 -14.99 7.20 -1.59
C ASP A 104 -15.12 7.20 -0.06
N ILE A 105 -15.78 6.19 0.49
CA ILE A 105 -15.97 6.04 1.93
C ILE A 105 -14.62 5.88 2.64
N THR A 106 -13.73 5.02 2.10
CA THR A 106 -12.38 4.81 2.65
C THR A 106 -11.59 6.11 2.66
N GLY A 107 -11.58 6.85 1.55
CA GLY A 107 -10.88 8.13 1.47
C GLY A 107 -11.39 9.15 2.48
N ARG A 108 -12.71 9.33 2.62
CA ARG A 108 -13.31 10.23 3.61
C ARG A 108 -13.00 9.80 5.04
N LEU A 109 -13.05 8.51 5.32
CA LEU A 109 -12.75 7.95 6.64
C LEU A 109 -11.30 8.22 7.03
N LEU A 110 -10.35 7.89 6.14
CA LEU A 110 -8.92 8.10 6.38
C LEU A 110 -8.60 9.57 6.57
N ARG A 111 -9.17 10.44 5.74
CA ARG A 111 -8.98 11.88 5.84
C ARG A 111 -9.51 12.45 7.15
N LEU A 112 -10.66 11.95 7.65
CA LEU A 112 -11.24 12.35 8.93
C LEU A 112 -10.31 12.02 10.10
N PHE A 113 -9.65 10.85 10.07
CA PHE A 113 -8.65 10.49 11.08
C PHE A 113 -7.33 11.21 10.91
N GLY A 114 -7.06 11.76 9.75
CA GLY A 114 -5.83 12.49 9.47
C GLY A 114 -4.76 11.65 8.77
N PHE A 115 -5.08 10.49 8.25
CA PHE A 115 -4.19 9.78 7.30
C PHE A 115 -4.07 10.59 6.01
N ASN A 116 -2.95 10.42 5.30
CA ASN A 116 -2.70 11.07 4.01
C ASN A 116 -2.21 10.10 2.92
N LEU A 117 -1.96 8.83 3.27
CA LEU A 117 -1.65 7.73 2.37
C LEU A 117 -2.37 6.47 2.84
N ASP A 118 -2.98 5.72 1.91
CA ASP A 118 -3.41 4.33 2.12
C ASP A 118 -2.48 3.38 1.38
N LEU A 119 -2.03 2.31 2.02
CA LEU A 119 -1.25 1.25 1.37
C LEU A 119 -2.19 0.34 0.55
N CYS A 120 -2.91 0.94 -0.37
CA CYS A 120 -3.94 0.36 -1.23
C CYS A 120 -3.96 1.13 -2.58
N PRO A 121 -4.36 0.53 -3.70
CA PRO A 121 -4.97 -0.79 -3.89
C PRO A 121 -3.94 -1.94 -4.02
N VAL A 122 -4.42 -3.16 -3.72
CA VAL A 122 -3.73 -4.40 -4.11
C VAL A 122 -3.92 -4.58 -5.63
N LEU A 123 -2.80 -4.67 -6.36
CA LEU A 123 -2.75 -4.82 -7.81
C LEU A 123 -2.43 -6.27 -8.25
N ASP A 124 -2.26 -7.17 -7.29
CA ASP A 124 -2.04 -8.58 -7.56
C ASP A 124 -3.29 -9.23 -8.16
N ILE A 125 -3.07 -10.18 -9.09
CA ILE A 125 -4.13 -10.99 -9.71
C ILE A 125 -4.43 -12.18 -8.83
N SER A 126 -5.70 -12.53 -8.59
CA SER A 126 -6.07 -13.78 -7.93
C SER A 126 -6.10 -14.90 -8.95
N PHE A 127 -5.06 -15.71 -9.04
CA PHE A 127 -5.08 -16.91 -9.88
C PHE A 127 -5.90 -18.03 -9.22
N ASP A 128 -5.92 -18.07 -7.88
CA ASP A 128 -6.71 -19.01 -7.08
C ASP A 128 -7.20 -18.28 -5.82
N ASP A 129 -8.51 -18.16 -5.67
CA ASP A 129 -9.14 -17.51 -4.51
C ASP A 129 -9.01 -18.31 -3.21
N ASP A 130 -8.76 -19.60 -3.32
CA ASP A 130 -8.60 -20.52 -2.18
C ASP A 130 -7.14 -20.76 -1.80
N ALA A 131 -6.20 -20.14 -2.54
CA ALA A 131 -4.78 -20.25 -2.23
C ALA A 131 -4.49 -19.84 -0.78
N ASP A 132 -3.73 -20.67 -0.07
CA ASP A 132 -3.30 -20.38 1.30
C ASP A 132 -2.07 -19.47 1.29
N ASN A 133 -2.30 -18.25 0.83
CA ASN A 133 -1.31 -17.19 0.81
C ASN A 133 -1.87 -15.90 1.40
N SER A 134 -1.03 -14.89 1.57
CA SER A 134 -1.43 -13.61 2.17
C SER A 134 -2.44 -12.80 1.33
N LEU A 135 -2.67 -13.16 0.04
CA LEU A 135 -3.56 -12.43 -0.88
C LEU A 135 -5.03 -12.83 -0.80
N ARG A 136 -5.39 -13.90 -0.11
CA ARG A 136 -6.77 -14.39 -0.02
C ARG A 136 -7.73 -13.27 0.39
N GLY A 137 -8.74 -13.03 -0.43
CA GLY A 137 -9.75 -11.98 -0.21
C GLY A 137 -9.32 -10.55 -0.59
N ARG A 138 -8.06 -10.33 -0.99
CA ARG A 138 -7.49 -8.99 -1.19
C ARG A 138 -7.44 -8.53 -2.66
N CYS A 139 -7.63 -9.44 -3.62
CA CYS A 139 -7.45 -9.13 -5.04
C CYS A 139 -8.75 -8.66 -5.70
N TYR A 140 -8.65 -7.59 -6.48
CA TYR A 140 -9.76 -6.98 -7.20
C TYR A 140 -10.16 -7.73 -8.49
N GLY A 141 -9.36 -8.70 -8.96
CA GLY A 141 -9.64 -9.42 -10.19
C GLY A 141 -8.87 -10.73 -10.33
N LYS A 142 -9.36 -11.58 -11.27
CA LYS A 142 -8.71 -12.82 -11.74
C LYS A 142 -8.02 -12.64 -13.09
N THR A 143 -8.21 -11.50 -13.72
CA THR A 143 -7.59 -11.13 -15.00
C THR A 143 -7.07 -9.70 -14.93
N VAL A 144 -6.19 -9.35 -15.85
CA VAL A 144 -5.63 -7.99 -15.99
C VAL A 144 -6.75 -6.96 -16.04
N ASP A 145 -7.73 -7.13 -16.92
CA ASP A 145 -8.82 -6.17 -17.12
C ASP A 145 -9.68 -5.98 -15.87
N GLN A 146 -9.95 -7.08 -15.15
CA GLN A 146 -10.72 -7.00 -13.90
C GLN A 146 -9.95 -6.23 -12.82
N VAL A 147 -8.64 -6.49 -12.65
CA VAL A 147 -7.85 -5.76 -11.65
C VAL A 147 -7.75 -4.31 -12.04
N VAL A 148 -7.43 -3.99 -13.31
CA VAL A 148 -7.31 -2.61 -13.79
C VAL A 148 -8.63 -1.85 -13.63
N GLY A 149 -9.75 -2.44 -14.01
CA GLY A 149 -11.07 -1.81 -13.89
C GLY A 149 -11.50 -1.60 -12.43
N ASN A 150 -11.42 -2.64 -11.63
CA ASN A 150 -11.91 -2.61 -10.26
C ASN A 150 -10.99 -1.85 -9.29
N ALA A 151 -9.68 -2.16 -9.28
CA ALA A 151 -8.72 -1.42 -8.48
C ALA A 151 -8.61 0.05 -8.92
N GLY A 152 -8.76 0.31 -10.23
CA GLY A 152 -8.83 1.65 -10.78
C GLY A 152 -10.02 2.44 -10.24
N ALA A 153 -11.20 1.86 -10.23
CA ALA A 153 -12.41 2.49 -9.71
C ALA A 153 -12.30 2.84 -8.21
N PHE A 154 -11.74 1.92 -7.41
CA PHE A 154 -11.43 2.18 -5.99
C PHE A 154 -10.42 3.32 -5.84
N ASN A 155 -9.29 3.22 -6.56
CA ASN A 155 -8.17 4.17 -6.49
C ASN A 155 -8.60 5.60 -6.83
N GLU A 156 -9.33 5.78 -7.93
CA GLU A 156 -9.84 7.10 -8.36
C GLU A 156 -10.74 7.73 -7.30
N ALA A 157 -11.68 6.96 -6.76
CA ALA A 157 -12.63 7.45 -5.77
C ALA A 157 -11.94 7.82 -4.45
N MET A 158 -11.01 7.01 -3.95
CA MET A 158 -10.25 7.28 -2.74
C MET A 158 -9.34 8.52 -2.91
N ARG A 159 -8.60 8.60 -4.03
CA ARG A 159 -7.76 9.76 -4.33
C ARG A 159 -8.56 11.04 -4.50
N GLY A 160 -9.79 10.94 -5.03
CA GLY A 160 -10.73 12.06 -5.11
C GLY A 160 -11.06 12.68 -3.75
N GLN A 161 -10.88 11.94 -2.66
CA GLN A 161 -11.02 12.44 -1.29
C GLN A 161 -9.72 13.01 -0.69
N GLY A 162 -8.63 13.05 -1.48
CA GLY A 162 -7.36 13.65 -1.07
C GLY A 162 -6.47 12.72 -0.26
N ILE A 163 -6.63 11.41 -0.39
CA ILE A 163 -5.74 10.39 0.15
C ILE A 163 -4.85 9.89 -0.99
N ALA A 164 -3.53 9.94 -0.80
CA ALA A 164 -2.59 9.33 -1.72
C ALA A 164 -2.71 7.80 -1.68
N SER A 165 -2.39 7.14 -2.79
CA SER A 165 -2.51 5.69 -2.92
C SER A 165 -1.17 5.00 -3.15
N CYS A 166 -1.08 3.73 -2.74
CA CYS A 166 0.10 2.89 -2.94
C CYS A 166 -0.28 1.56 -3.60
N GLY A 167 0.10 1.36 -4.85
CA GLY A 167 -0.08 0.08 -5.55
C GLY A 167 0.86 -0.99 -4.99
N LYS A 168 0.38 -2.21 -4.77
CA LYS A 168 1.15 -3.31 -4.21
C LYS A 168 0.69 -4.68 -4.73
N HIS A 169 1.57 -5.70 -4.75
CA HIS A 169 2.96 -5.74 -4.31
C HIS A 169 3.88 -5.94 -5.53
N PHE A 170 4.56 -4.90 -5.97
CA PHE A 170 5.37 -4.92 -7.20
C PHE A 170 6.54 -5.91 -7.10
N PRO A 171 6.85 -6.71 -8.15
CA PRO A 171 6.32 -6.76 -9.51
C PRO A 171 5.13 -7.74 -9.71
N GLY A 172 4.43 -8.17 -8.67
CA GLY A 172 3.31 -9.11 -8.67
C GLY A 172 3.58 -10.32 -7.79
N TYR A 173 2.82 -10.44 -6.71
CA TYR A 173 2.98 -11.47 -5.68
C TYR A 173 2.02 -12.66 -5.88
N SER A 174 1.24 -12.66 -6.96
CA SER A 174 0.12 -13.58 -7.25
C SER A 174 0.48 -15.06 -7.21
N ALA A 175 1.67 -15.41 -7.71
CA ALA A 175 2.15 -16.80 -7.79
C ALA A 175 3.00 -17.24 -6.58
N ALA A 176 2.99 -16.47 -5.49
CA ALA A 176 3.69 -16.84 -4.26
C ALA A 176 3.05 -18.10 -3.63
N THR A 177 3.88 -19.08 -3.33
CA THR A 177 3.48 -20.35 -2.68
C THR A 177 3.76 -20.38 -1.18
N VAL A 178 4.50 -19.38 -0.68
CA VAL A 178 4.87 -19.21 0.73
C VAL A 178 4.60 -17.78 1.11
N ASP A 179 4.20 -17.55 2.35
CA ASP A 179 3.99 -16.21 2.87
C ASP A 179 5.36 -15.58 3.25
N ALA A 180 5.63 -14.38 2.71
CA ALA A 180 6.86 -13.62 2.93
C ALA A 180 7.07 -13.20 4.40
N HIS A 181 6.04 -13.27 5.23
CA HIS A 181 6.19 -13.07 6.68
C HIS A 181 7.09 -14.16 7.34
N TYR A 182 7.18 -15.34 6.72
CA TYR A 182 7.94 -16.47 7.28
C TYR A 182 9.21 -16.79 6.52
N ASP A 183 9.19 -16.77 5.18
CA ASP A 183 10.32 -17.11 4.33
C ASP A 183 10.24 -16.37 3.00
N LEU A 184 11.33 -16.34 2.24
CA LEU A 184 11.42 -15.71 0.93
C LEU A 184 10.73 -16.58 -0.14
N PRO A 185 9.54 -16.20 -0.64
CA PRO A 185 8.85 -16.95 -1.67
C PRO A 185 9.59 -16.87 -3.01
N LYS A 186 9.70 -18.02 -3.68
CA LYS A 186 10.18 -18.09 -5.05
C LYS A 186 9.00 -17.97 -6.01
N ILE A 187 9.07 -17.02 -6.91
CA ILE A 187 8.04 -16.77 -7.94
C ILE A 187 8.54 -17.38 -9.25
N GLU A 188 8.07 -18.58 -9.55
CA GLU A 188 8.48 -19.35 -10.75
C GLU A 188 7.65 -18.93 -11.98
N ARG A 189 7.79 -17.65 -12.36
CA ARG A 189 7.17 -17.09 -13.57
C ARG A 189 8.26 -16.67 -14.55
N THR A 190 8.02 -16.91 -15.84
CA THR A 190 8.90 -16.36 -16.89
C THR A 190 8.67 -14.86 -17.05
N ARG A 191 9.61 -14.16 -17.70
CA ARG A 191 9.46 -12.74 -18.01
C ARG A 191 8.23 -12.49 -18.89
N GLU A 192 7.98 -13.35 -19.88
CA GLU A 192 6.87 -13.26 -20.82
C GLU A 192 5.52 -13.46 -20.11
N GLU A 193 5.44 -14.34 -19.13
CA GLU A 193 4.23 -14.54 -18.33
C GLU A 193 3.96 -13.31 -17.46
N LEU A 194 4.98 -12.81 -16.77
CA LEU A 194 4.86 -11.59 -15.97
C LEU A 194 4.45 -10.38 -16.82
N ASP A 195 5.07 -10.20 -18.00
CA ASP A 195 4.74 -9.11 -18.92
C ASP A 195 3.30 -9.15 -19.41
N ARG A 196 2.78 -10.35 -19.66
CA ARG A 196 1.40 -10.54 -20.14
C ARG A 196 0.36 -10.32 -19.03
N GLU A 197 0.68 -10.63 -17.81
CA GLU A 197 -0.25 -10.66 -16.69
C GLU A 197 0.09 -9.60 -15.62
N GLU A 198 0.89 -9.93 -14.62
CA GLU A 198 1.13 -9.06 -13.46
C GLU A 198 1.69 -7.68 -13.86
N LEU A 199 2.73 -7.64 -14.68
CA LEU A 199 3.34 -6.36 -15.08
C LEU A 199 2.42 -5.51 -15.96
N SER A 200 1.49 -6.12 -16.71
CA SER A 200 0.47 -5.39 -17.47
C SER A 200 -0.46 -4.62 -16.54
N VAL A 201 -0.83 -5.20 -15.38
CA VAL A 201 -1.59 -4.47 -14.36
C VAL A 201 -0.79 -3.29 -13.85
N PHE A 202 0.44 -3.51 -13.38
CA PHE A 202 1.27 -2.42 -12.82
C PHE A 202 1.54 -1.31 -13.84
N ARG A 203 1.78 -1.62 -15.13
CA ARG A 203 1.93 -0.62 -16.19
C ARG A 203 0.70 0.31 -16.31
N ALA A 204 -0.51 -0.22 -16.13
CA ALA A 204 -1.72 0.60 -16.15
C ALA A 204 -1.79 1.63 -15.02
N PHE A 205 -1.00 1.45 -13.94
CA PHE A 205 -0.97 2.34 -12.79
C PHE A 205 0.28 3.22 -12.68
N THR A 206 1.24 3.14 -13.61
CA THR A 206 2.48 3.94 -13.57
C THR A 206 2.36 5.34 -14.17
N GLY A 207 1.27 5.65 -14.90
CA GLY A 207 1.05 6.98 -15.51
C GLY A 207 1.76 7.23 -16.84
N ARG A 208 2.69 6.40 -17.23
CA ARG A 208 3.28 6.40 -18.58
C ARG A 208 2.67 5.28 -19.42
N GLY A 209 1.35 5.34 -19.62
CA GLY A 209 0.70 4.51 -20.58
C GLY A 209 1.07 4.92 -21.99
N GLY A 210 2.17 4.40 -22.51
CA GLY A 210 2.18 4.02 -23.91
C GLY A 210 1.21 2.85 -23.99
N SER A 211 -0.04 3.12 -24.34
CA SER A 211 -1.02 2.10 -24.61
C SER A 211 -0.40 1.09 -25.58
N PRO A 212 -0.51 -0.24 -25.36
CA PRO A 212 -0.70 -1.07 -26.52
C PRO A 212 -1.88 -0.43 -27.27
N GLU A 213 -1.77 -0.19 -28.56
CA GLU A 213 -2.90 0.30 -29.36
C GLU A 213 -4.16 -0.44 -28.91
N PRO A 214 -5.24 0.28 -28.55
CA PRO A 214 -6.47 -0.39 -28.17
C PRO A 214 -6.79 -1.36 -29.30
N PRO A 215 -7.20 -2.61 -29.04
CA PRO A 215 -7.73 -3.45 -30.10
C PRO A 215 -8.76 -2.61 -30.82
N GLY A 216 -8.59 -2.46 -32.13
CA GLY A 216 -9.43 -1.59 -32.96
C GLY A 216 -10.89 -1.86 -32.64
N PRO A 217 -11.80 -0.89 -32.79
CA PRO A 217 -13.16 -0.98 -32.33
C PRO A 217 -13.82 -2.26 -32.83
N GLU A 218 -13.92 -3.27 -31.96
CA GLU A 218 -14.88 -4.35 -32.18
C GLU A 218 -16.26 -3.72 -32.02
N VAL A 219 -16.88 -3.48 -33.14
CA VAL A 219 -18.27 -3.04 -33.23
C VAL A 219 -19.15 -4.20 -32.77
N LEU A 220 -19.39 -4.31 -31.47
CA LEU A 220 -20.51 -5.08 -30.96
C LEU A 220 -21.79 -4.32 -31.30
N GLN A 221 -22.36 -4.67 -32.46
CA GLN A 221 -23.73 -4.31 -32.82
C GLN A 221 -24.69 -5.04 -31.88
N THR A 222 -25.08 -4.37 -30.80
CA THR A 222 -26.33 -4.66 -30.11
C THR A 222 -27.02 -3.34 -29.79
N SER A 223 -28.14 -3.12 -30.52
CA SER A 223 -29.27 -2.22 -30.23
C SER A 223 -29.01 -0.96 -29.38
N GLY A 224 -28.67 0.12 -30.04
CA GLY A 224 -29.32 1.41 -29.78
C GLY A 224 -28.98 2.17 -28.54
N LEU A 225 -27.71 2.23 -28.08
CA LEU A 225 -27.15 3.31 -27.28
C LEU A 225 -25.63 3.23 -27.41
N ALA A 226 -25.05 4.14 -28.20
CA ALA A 226 -23.60 4.33 -28.26
C ALA A 226 -23.15 4.99 -26.96
N ILE A 227 -22.71 4.18 -25.98
CA ILE A 227 -21.93 4.70 -24.87
C ILE A 227 -20.51 4.84 -25.40
N GLU A 228 -20.07 6.06 -25.63
CA GLU A 228 -18.66 6.37 -25.88
C GLU A 228 -17.84 5.98 -24.65
N VAL A 229 -17.34 4.74 -24.62
CA VAL A 229 -16.30 4.31 -23.68
C VAL A 229 -14.96 4.69 -24.31
N ASN A 230 -14.63 5.97 -24.29
CA ASN A 230 -13.36 6.47 -24.76
C ASN A 230 -12.69 7.33 -23.67
N ARG A 231 -12.16 6.68 -22.63
CA ARG A 231 -11.08 7.22 -21.81
C ARG A 231 -10.08 6.08 -21.53
N PRO A 232 -8.79 6.24 -21.87
CA PRO A 232 -7.79 5.37 -21.30
C PRO A 232 -7.84 5.55 -19.78
N TYR A 233 -8.11 4.48 -19.04
CA TYR A 233 -8.09 4.48 -17.58
C TYR A 233 -6.64 4.68 -17.12
N LEU A 234 -6.22 5.91 -16.94
CA LEU A 234 -4.98 6.28 -16.30
C LEU A 234 -5.27 6.41 -14.78
N SER A 235 -5.51 5.29 -14.14
CA SER A 235 -5.63 5.25 -12.68
C SER A 235 -4.23 5.19 -12.07
N VAL A 236 -3.50 6.29 -12.08
CA VAL A 236 -2.14 6.39 -11.53
C VAL A 236 -2.18 6.26 -10.01
N VAL A 237 -1.26 5.47 -9.45
CA VAL A 237 -0.98 5.48 -8.01
C VAL A 237 0.12 6.49 -7.69
N ASP A 238 0.10 7.03 -6.47
CA ASP A 238 1.07 8.04 -6.02
C ASP A 238 2.36 7.41 -5.48
N ALA A 239 2.25 6.15 -5.02
CA ALA A 239 3.36 5.34 -4.52
C ALA A 239 3.26 3.91 -5.02
N MET A 240 4.38 3.18 -4.98
CA MET A 240 4.47 1.75 -5.31
C MET A 240 5.25 1.03 -4.21
N MET A 241 4.68 -0.07 -3.69
CA MET A 241 5.34 -0.92 -2.72
C MET A 241 5.98 -2.12 -3.40
N THR A 242 7.29 -2.32 -3.17
CA THR A 242 8.04 -3.46 -3.69
C THR A 242 7.95 -4.66 -2.76
N CYS A 243 7.68 -5.85 -3.30
CA CYS A 243 7.47 -7.06 -2.48
C CYS A 243 8.76 -7.79 -2.13
N HIS A 244 8.66 -8.70 -1.15
CA HIS A 244 9.72 -9.62 -0.75
C HIS A 244 9.59 -10.98 -1.47
N GLY A 245 9.46 -10.96 -2.79
CA GLY A 245 9.48 -12.16 -3.63
C GLY A 245 10.81 -12.29 -4.39
N TRP A 246 11.31 -13.52 -4.58
CA TRP A 246 12.43 -13.78 -5.48
C TRP A 246 11.92 -14.24 -6.85
N TYR A 247 12.37 -13.55 -7.90
CA TYR A 247 12.01 -13.78 -9.29
C TYR A 247 13.24 -14.21 -10.07
N PRO A 248 13.45 -15.53 -10.31
CA PRO A 248 14.64 -16.02 -11.04
C PRO A 248 14.81 -15.44 -12.44
N CYS A 249 13.71 -15.02 -13.09
CA CYS A 249 13.77 -14.38 -14.40
C CYS A 249 14.41 -12.98 -14.40
N PHE A 250 14.40 -12.28 -13.26
CA PHE A 250 15.10 -11.00 -13.07
C PHE A 250 16.43 -11.19 -12.34
N GLU A 251 16.43 -12.00 -11.28
CA GLU A 251 17.57 -12.20 -10.40
C GLU A 251 17.98 -13.66 -10.32
N PRO A 252 19.13 -14.04 -10.94
CA PRO A 252 19.64 -15.44 -10.87
C PRO A 252 19.99 -15.88 -9.45
N LYS A 253 20.38 -14.92 -8.59
CA LYS A 253 20.63 -15.16 -7.17
C LYS A 253 19.33 -14.99 -6.39
N ARG A 254 19.19 -15.72 -5.27
CA ARG A 254 18.06 -15.60 -4.35
C ARG A 254 18.05 -14.22 -3.67
N THR A 255 17.54 -13.22 -4.41
CA THR A 255 17.46 -11.82 -3.97
C THR A 255 16.01 -11.37 -4.00
N PRO A 256 15.44 -10.84 -2.91
CA PRO A 256 14.10 -10.28 -2.90
C PRO A 256 13.97 -9.11 -3.90
N ALA A 257 12.83 -8.99 -4.55
CA ALA A 257 12.56 -7.90 -5.51
C ALA A 257 12.83 -6.52 -4.90
N THR A 258 12.45 -6.31 -3.65
CA THR A 258 12.69 -5.07 -2.90
C THR A 258 14.18 -4.71 -2.75
N LEU A 259 15.09 -5.67 -2.84
CA LEU A 259 16.55 -5.48 -2.75
C LEU A 259 17.25 -5.53 -4.13
N SER A 260 16.48 -5.69 -5.22
CA SER A 260 17.01 -5.87 -6.58
C SER A 260 16.99 -4.56 -7.37
N HIS A 261 18.14 -4.07 -7.77
CA HIS A 261 18.27 -2.92 -8.68
C HIS A 261 17.59 -3.18 -10.02
N ARG A 262 17.61 -4.42 -10.53
CA ARG A 262 16.96 -4.80 -11.77
C ARG A 262 15.43 -4.65 -11.69
N VAL A 263 14.85 -4.96 -10.53
CA VAL A 263 13.40 -4.87 -10.34
C VAL A 263 12.98 -3.43 -10.02
N VAL A 264 13.68 -2.78 -9.09
CA VAL A 264 13.23 -1.46 -8.59
C VAL A 264 13.63 -0.34 -9.55
N THR A 265 14.90 -0.31 -10.00
CA THR A 265 15.37 0.76 -10.90
C THR A 265 15.10 0.42 -12.35
N GLU A 266 15.73 -0.68 -12.88
CA GLU A 266 15.68 -0.94 -14.32
C GLU A 266 14.24 -1.24 -14.81
N LEU A 267 13.47 -2.06 -14.07
CA LEU A 267 12.10 -2.40 -14.49
C LEU A 267 11.09 -1.30 -14.12
N LEU A 268 10.98 -0.90 -12.81
CA LEU A 268 9.92 0.00 -12.38
C LEU A 268 10.20 1.46 -12.76
N ARG A 269 11.40 1.99 -12.45
CA ARG A 269 11.73 3.39 -12.78
C ARG A 269 11.97 3.60 -14.26
N ASP A 270 12.86 2.80 -14.88
CA ASP A 270 13.34 3.08 -16.22
C ASP A 270 12.42 2.50 -17.30
N GLU A 271 12.11 1.20 -17.28
CA GLU A 271 11.29 0.54 -18.29
C GLU A 271 9.81 0.97 -18.20
N MET A 272 9.22 0.90 -17.00
CA MET A 272 7.81 1.29 -16.80
C MET A 272 7.64 2.79 -16.60
N GLY A 273 8.71 3.53 -16.31
CA GLY A 273 8.70 4.99 -16.17
C GLY A 273 7.90 5.50 -14.98
N PHE A 274 7.82 4.74 -13.89
CA PHE A 274 7.15 5.18 -12.68
C PHE A 274 7.92 6.32 -11.99
N ASP A 275 7.28 7.46 -11.83
CA ASP A 275 7.86 8.68 -11.23
C ASP A 275 7.30 9.02 -9.84
N GLY A 276 6.42 8.15 -9.28
CA GLY A 276 5.91 8.26 -7.91
C GLY A 276 6.91 7.78 -6.85
N LEU A 277 6.48 7.77 -5.59
CA LEU A 277 7.27 7.28 -4.46
C LEU A 277 7.42 5.76 -4.51
N ILE A 278 8.64 5.23 -4.43
CA ILE A 278 8.87 3.80 -4.28
C ILE A 278 9.24 3.49 -2.83
N MET A 279 8.48 2.58 -2.21
CA MET A 279 8.76 2.13 -0.85
C MET A 279 8.96 0.62 -0.79
N THR A 280 9.72 0.17 0.17
CA THR A 280 9.82 -1.27 0.47
C THR A 280 8.53 -1.75 1.12
N ASP A 281 8.22 -3.05 1.04
CA ASP A 281 7.41 -3.72 2.06
C ASP A 281 8.16 -3.73 3.40
N ASP A 282 7.53 -4.20 4.47
CA ASP A 282 8.13 -4.18 5.81
C ASP A 282 9.43 -5.00 5.87
N LEU A 283 10.54 -4.31 6.08
CA LEU A 283 11.87 -4.93 6.20
C LEU A 283 12.06 -5.75 7.49
N ASP A 284 11.04 -5.74 8.36
CA ASP A 284 11.00 -6.59 9.55
C ASP A 284 10.37 -7.98 9.27
N MET A 285 9.96 -8.27 8.02
CA MET A 285 9.40 -9.58 7.64
C MET A 285 10.47 -10.66 7.55
N GLY A 286 10.06 -11.93 7.81
CA GLY A 286 10.95 -13.09 7.83
C GLY A 286 11.73 -13.33 6.53
N ALA A 287 11.11 -13.06 5.36
CA ALA A 287 11.77 -13.14 4.06
C ALA A 287 13.07 -12.30 3.97
N ILE A 288 13.17 -11.26 4.78
CA ILE A 288 14.35 -10.39 4.88
C ILE A 288 15.20 -10.77 6.08
N LEU A 289 14.61 -10.82 7.29
CA LEU A 289 15.33 -11.00 8.54
C LEU A 289 16.07 -12.34 8.63
N ASN A 290 15.56 -13.39 7.98
CA ASN A 290 16.18 -14.71 8.01
C ASN A 290 17.46 -14.79 7.18
N GLU A 291 17.66 -13.87 6.21
CA GLU A 291 18.76 -13.96 5.25
C GLU A 291 19.71 -12.76 5.29
N TYR A 292 19.22 -11.60 5.73
CA TYR A 292 19.96 -10.34 5.68
C TYR A 292 20.06 -9.68 7.05
N GLY A 293 21.24 -9.18 7.38
CA GLY A 293 21.39 -8.28 8.53
C GLY A 293 20.87 -6.88 8.22
N LEU A 294 20.54 -6.13 9.27
CA LEU A 294 19.94 -4.78 9.14
C LEU A 294 20.77 -3.84 8.22
N GLU A 295 22.09 -3.82 8.40
CA GLU A 295 22.96 -2.92 7.62
C GLU A 295 22.93 -3.28 6.12
N GLU A 296 22.97 -4.55 5.80
CA GLU A 296 22.90 -5.03 4.42
C GLU A 296 21.54 -4.76 3.80
N THR A 297 20.47 -5.04 4.53
CA THR A 297 19.08 -4.78 4.10
C THR A 297 18.89 -3.33 3.69
N ILE A 298 19.19 -2.39 4.58
CA ILE A 298 19.01 -0.96 4.31
C ILE A 298 19.90 -0.50 3.16
N ARG A 299 21.15 -0.95 3.12
CA ARG A 299 22.08 -0.62 2.04
C ARG A 299 21.55 -1.10 0.68
N LEU A 300 21.08 -2.34 0.60
CA LEU A 300 20.57 -2.92 -0.64
C LEU A 300 19.23 -2.29 -1.05
N ALA A 301 18.32 -2.05 -0.11
CA ALA A 301 17.02 -1.44 -0.41
C ALA A 301 17.17 -0.04 -1.05
N ILE A 302 18.01 0.82 -0.47
CA ILE A 302 18.27 2.16 -1.03
C ILE A 302 19.08 2.08 -2.34
N ALA A 303 20.07 1.17 -2.42
CA ALA A 303 20.83 0.96 -3.64
C ALA A 303 19.99 0.37 -4.78
N ALA A 304 18.98 -0.43 -4.47
CA ALA A 304 18.00 -0.93 -5.44
C ALA A 304 17.17 0.17 -6.09
N GLY A 305 16.97 1.30 -5.42
CA GLY A 305 16.21 2.43 -5.93
C GLY A 305 14.94 2.77 -5.12
N ASN A 306 14.69 2.10 -3.98
CA ASN A 306 13.62 2.53 -3.10
C ASN A 306 13.93 3.90 -2.50
N ASP A 307 12.90 4.71 -2.29
CA ASP A 307 12.99 6.06 -1.73
C ASP A 307 12.73 6.05 -0.23
N LEU A 308 11.89 5.09 0.24
CA LEU A 308 11.45 4.98 1.62
C LEU A 308 11.64 3.56 2.12
N ALA A 309 12.42 3.39 3.19
CA ALA A 309 12.64 2.11 3.86
C ALA A 309 11.62 1.95 5.00
N MET A 310 10.82 0.87 4.95
CA MET A 310 9.79 0.60 5.95
C MET A 310 10.31 -0.36 7.02
N SER A 311 10.24 0.03 8.30
CA SER A 311 10.56 -0.79 9.48
C SER A 311 9.46 -0.58 10.53
N CYS A 312 8.54 -1.54 10.60
CA CYS A 312 7.24 -1.36 11.25
C CYS A 312 7.22 -1.79 12.71
N HIS A 313 8.12 -2.70 13.12
CA HIS A 313 8.00 -3.40 14.39
C HIS A 313 9.19 -3.20 15.32
N ARG A 314 10.40 -3.10 14.77
CA ARG A 314 11.63 -2.88 15.54
C ARG A 314 11.93 -1.40 15.73
N ILE A 315 10.98 -0.66 16.31
CA ILE A 315 11.00 0.81 16.40
C ILE A 315 12.30 1.36 17.01
N PRO A 316 12.91 0.77 18.06
CA PRO A 316 14.21 1.25 18.55
C PRO A 316 15.34 1.15 17.54
N GLU A 317 15.24 0.25 16.55
CA GLU A 317 16.26 0.07 15.50
C GLU A 317 16.31 1.21 14.48
N ILE A 318 15.31 2.09 14.43
CA ILE A 318 15.33 3.23 13.50
C ILE A 318 16.53 4.15 13.74
N GLU A 319 17.08 4.19 14.95
CA GLU A 319 18.33 4.90 15.21
C GLU A 319 19.52 4.24 14.51
N ASN A 320 19.56 2.92 14.45
CA ASN A 320 20.55 2.17 13.69
C ASN A 320 20.33 2.35 12.18
N VAL A 321 19.07 2.29 11.70
CA VAL A 321 18.73 2.58 10.30
C VAL A 321 19.25 3.97 9.90
N HIS A 322 18.96 5.00 10.70
CA HIS A 322 19.45 6.36 10.45
C HIS A 322 21.00 6.43 10.40
N ARG A 323 21.69 5.68 11.28
CA ARG A 323 23.17 5.60 11.27
C ARG A 323 23.70 4.93 10.02
N ILE A 324 23.03 3.88 9.52
CA ILE A 324 23.37 3.18 8.28
C ILE A 324 23.20 4.11 7.08
N LEU A 325 22.06 4.79 6.97
CA LEU A 325 21.77 5.74 5.89
C LEU A 325 22.86 6.82 5.76
N ARG A 326 23.45 7.25 6.88
CA ARG A 326 24.53 8.24 6.90
C ARG A 326 25.82 7.76 6.20
N LYS A 327 26.01 6.45 6.08
CA LYS A 327 27.19 5.85 5.44
C LYS A 327 27.01 5.60 3.94
N LEU A 328 25.78 5.74 3.42
CA LEU A 328 25.46 5.44 2.03
C LEU A 328 25.97 6.52 1.07
N PRO A 329 26.15 6.17 -0.22
CA PRO A 329 26.56 7.12 -1.25
C PRO A 329 25.62 8.31 -1.32
N ARG A 330 26.18 9.52 -1.32
CA ARG A 330 25.43 10.78 -1.28
C ARG A 330 24.40 10.90 -2.40
N ALA A 331 24.76 10.48 -3.62
CA ALA A 331 23.86 10.54 -4.77
C ALA A 331 22.58 9.71 -4.58
N GLN A 332 22.67 8.52 -3.94
CA GLN A 332 21.49 7.69 -3.66
C GLN A 332 20.58 8.35 -2.62
N ILE A 333 21.19 8.91 -1.58
CA ILE A 333 20.44 9.63 -0.51
C ILE A 333 19.76 10.87 -1.06
N ASP A 334 20.47 11.70 -1.84
CA ASP A 334 19.91 12.94 -2.39
C ASP A 334 18.73 12.67 -3.33
N ARG A 335 18.84 11.65 -4.21
CA ARG A 335 17.74 11.19 -5.07
C ARG A 335 16.52 10.81 -4.23
N ALA A 336 16.67 9.90 -3.27
CA ALA A 336 15.57 9.42 -2.44
C ALA A 336 14.91 10.57 -1.64
N LEU A 337 15.71 11.50 -1.08
CA LEU A 337 15.20 12.70 -0.39
C LEU A 337 14.39 13.62 -1.32
N ASP A 338 14.85 13.81 -2.56
CA ASP A 338 14.16 14.64 -3.53
C ASP A 338 12.81 13.99 -3.94
N ASP A 339 12.74 12.66 -4.11
CA ASP A 339 11.53 11.91 -4.43
C ASP A 339 10.52 11.94 -3.25
N VAL A 340 10.98 11.69 -2.01
CA VAL A 340 10.15 11.83 -0.80
C VAL A 340 9.62 13.26 -0.65
N ALA A 341 10.46 14.28 -0.86
CA ALA A 341 10.04 15.67 -0.78
C ALA A 341 9.03 16.01 -1.88
N CYS A 342 9.19 15.47 -3.10
CA CYS A 342 8.25 15.62 -4.19
C CYS A 342 6.87 15.03 -3.85
N PHE A 343 6.87 13.82 -3.32
CA PHE A 343 5.65 13.16 -2.86
C PHE A 343 4.94 13.96 -1.77
N LYS A 344 5.67 14.38 -0.72
CA LYS A 344 5.10 15.11 0.41
C LYS A 344 4.46 16.44 0.03
N ARG A 345 4.93 17.11 -1.01
CA ARG A 345 4.31 18.37 -1.51
C ARG A 345 2.89 18.15 -2.05
N LYS A 346 2.50 16.93 -2.39
CA LYS A 346 1.16 16.56 -2.89
C LYS A 346 0.19 16.21 -1.77
N LEU A 347 0.68 15.98 -0.54
CA LEU A 347 -0.15 15.58 0.60
C LEU A 347 -1.08 16.72 1.01
N ILE A 348 -2.32 16.37 1.30
CA ILE A 348 -3.36 17.33 1.67
C ILE A 348 -3.56 17.31 3.19
N PRO A 349 -3.65 18.46 3.86
CA PRO A 349 -3.89 18.53 5.29
C PRO A 349 -5.16 17.82 5.72
N PRO A 350 -5.20 17.27 6.97
CA PRO A 350 -6.40 16.62 7.48
C PRO A 350 -7.57 17.58 7.63
N VAL A 351 -8.78 17.04 7.68
CA VAL A 351 -9.97 17.81 8.05
C VAL A 351 -10.16 17.81 9.58
N GLU A 352 -11.01 18.70 10.08
CA GLU A 352 -11.40 18.68 11.48
C GLU A 352 -12.13 17.38 11.83
N PHE A 353 -11.72 16.75 12.92
CA PHE A 353 -12.33 15.52 13.40
C PHE A 353 -13.60 15.81 14.20
N SER A 354 -14.64 15.03 13.97
CA SER A 354 -15.77 14.94 14.89
C SER A 354 -16.31 13.51 14.97
N GLU A 355 -16.70 13.10 16.15
CA GLU A 355 -17.32 11.79 16.40
C GLU A 355 -18.60 11.60 15.57
N ALA A 356 -19.37 12.67 15.37
CA ALA A 356 -20.59 12.65 14.56
C ALA A 356 -20.30 12.37 13.08
N ALA A 357 -19.22 12.96 12.52
CA ALA A 357 -18.77 12.68 11.17
C ALA A 357 -18.29 11.23 11.03
N PHE A 358 -17.53 10.73 12.01
CA PHE A 358 -17.13 9.33 12.04
C PHE A 358 -18.33 8.38 12.01
N ARG A 359 -19.29 8.56 12.91
CA ARG A 359 -20.51 7.71 12.97
C ARG A 359 -21.31 7.76 11.67
N LYS A 360 -21.39 8.90 11.01
CA LYS A 360 -22.06 9.02 9.70
C LYS A 360 -21.34 8.14 8.65
N ILE A 361 -20.01 8.23 8.55
CA ILE A 361 -19.23 7.44 7.60
C ILE A 361 -19.32 5.94 7.97
N ASP A 362 -19.28 5.60 9.24
CA ASP A 362 -19.39 4.22 9.71
C ASP A 362 -20.75 3.58 9.35
N ASN A 363 -21.85 4.34 9.41
CA ASN A 363 -23.14 3.89 8.92
C ASN A 363 -23.12 3.66 7.39
N GLU A 364 -22.43 4.50 6.63
CA GLU A 364 -22.28 4.31 5.18
C GLU A 364 -21.47 3.04 4.85
N ILE A 365 -20.49 2.66 5.71
CA ILE A 365 -19.78 1.37 5.60
C ILE A 365 -20.74 0.22 5.84
N TRP A 366 -21.61 0.32 6.83
CA TRP A 366 -22.64 -0.70 7.09
C TRP A 366 -23.59 -0.86 5.91
N ASP A 367 -24.08 0.24 5.35
CA ASP A 367 -24.96 0.22 4.18
C ASP A 367 -24.28 -0.38 2.94
N LEU A 368 -22.98 -0.08 2.74
CA LEU A 368 -22.17 -0.70 1.69
C LEU A 368 -22.05 -2.22 1.92
N ARG A 369 -21.77 -2.62 3.15
CA ARG A 369 -21.66 -4.02 3.54
C ARG A 369 -22.97 -4.78 3.30
N LEU A 370 -24.11 -4.20 3.64
CA LEU A 370 -25.43 -4.76 3.34
C LEU A 370 -25.66 -4.91 1.83
N ALA A 371 -25.29 -3.91 1.04
CA ALA A 371 -25.46 -3.94 -0.42
C ALA A 371 -24.59 -5.02 -1.08
N VAL A 372 -23.39 -5.27 -0.56
CA VAL A 372 -22.43 -6.26 -1.11
C VAL A 372 -22.76 -7.67 -0.65
N LEU A 373 -23.00 -7.86 0.66
CA LEU A 373 -23.07 -9.19 1.29
C LEU A 373 -24.50 -9.67 1.55
N GLY A 374 -25.49 -8.76 1.59
CA GLY A 374 -26.84 -9.06 2.06
C GLY A 374 -26.92 -9.15 3.59
N GLU A 375 -28.15 -9.19 4.13
CA GLU A 375 -28.43 -9.09 5.56
C GLU A 375 -27.80 -10.21 6.41
N GLU A 376 -27.73 -11.42 5.88
CA GLU A 376 -27.24 -12.58 6.61
C GLU A 376 -25.71 -12.50 6.82
N TYR A 377 -24.97 -12.21 5.74
CA TYR A 377 -23.50 -12.19 5.79
C TYR A 377 -22.94 -10.87 6.29
N ALA A 378 -23.67 -9.77 6.15
CA ALA A 378 -23.23 -8.46 6.63
C ALA A 378 -23.02 -8.42 8.16
N LYS A 379 -23.72 -9.26 8.93
CA LYS A 379 -23.59 -9.38 10.39
C LYS A 379 -22.37 -10.22 10.82
N GLN A 380 -21.78 -10.97 9.90
CA GLN A 380 -20.62 -11.81 10.19
C GLN A 380 -19.35 -11.01 9.97
N ARG A 381 -18.46 -10.99 10.93
CA ARG A 381 -17.12 -10.45 10.75
C ARG A 381 -16.20 -11.48 10.12
N SER A 382 -15.12 -11.01 9.54
CA SER A 382 -14.08 -11.88 9.01
C SER A 382 -13.60 -12.86 10.08
N PRO A 383 -13.42 -14.17 9.76
CA PRO A 383 -13.11 -15.21 10.74
C PRO A 383 -11.79 -15.00 11.50
N GLU A 384 -11.01 -14.02 11.11
CA GLU A 384 -9.71 -13.67 11.68
C GLU A 384 -9.79 -12.57 12.75
N ASP A 385 -11.00 -12.19 13.18
CA ASP A 385 -11.21 -11.18 14.24
C ASP A 385 -10.47 -11.48 15.56
N ALA A 386 -10.22 -12.76 15.85
CA ALA A 386 -9.51 -13.21 17.04
C ALA A 386 -8.03 -13.53 16.79
N LYS A 387 -7.55 -13.47 15.55
CA LYS A 387 -6.16 -13.71 15.17
C LYS A 387 -5.53 -12.42 14.67
N ARG A 388 -4.26 -12.22 14.96
CA ARG A 388 -3.48 -11.16 14.32
C ARG A 388 -3.58 -11.34 12.81
N SER A 389 -3.83 -10.25 12.09
CA SER A 389 -3.70 -10.25 10.64
C SER A 389 -2.31 -10.81 10.26
N PRO A 390 -2.16 -11.54 9.15
CA PRO A 390 -0.86 -11.99 8.67
C PRO A 390 0.19 -10.88 8.63
N VAL A 391 -0.24 -9.63 8.41
CA VAL A 391 0.59 -8.42 8.39
C VAL A 391 0.93 -7.90 9.79
N GLU A 392 0.41 -8.49 10.87
CA GLU A 392 0.61 -8.07 12.27
C GLU A 392 1.22 -9.16 13.15
N MET A 393 1.73 -10.23 12.58
CA MET A 393 2.22 -11.41 13.32
C MET A 393 3.62 -11.25 13.92
N TYR A 394 4.16 -10.02 14.03
CA TYR A 394 5.46 -9.72 14.63
C TYR A 394 5.33 -8.92 15.92
#